data_73955d2f571a2bc6b0ab5da30006df9d
#
_entry.id   73955d2f571a2bc6b0ab5da30006df9d
#
_cell.length_a   1.000
_cell.length_b   1.000
_cell.length_c   1.000
_cell.angle_alpha   90.00
_cell.angle_beta   90.00
_cell.angle_gamma   90.00
#
_symmetry.space_group_name_H-M   'P 1'
#
loop_
_entity.id
_entity.type
_entity.pdbx_description
1 polymer ?
#
loop_
_entity_poly.entity_id
_entity_poly.type
_entity_poly.pdbx_seq_one_letter_code
_entity_poly.pdbx_strand_id
1 'polypeptide(L)'
;MSHPVIAKGNVAVITGGASGIGLAAAIAFARAGMKVCIADVDPTRLTEAATKLSSVTAATDVMTFVVDVSRAESVKELERAVGAHFGGTDILMNNAGIQPGSTLFGEPDNWQRIIAVNMWGIVNGSRIFAPGMIARGKAGLIINTGSKQGITTPPGDPAYNVSKAGVKAFTEALQHELRNTEGCHITAHLLIPGFVFTGLTAKGRTEKPAGAWTPEQTVDFMIARLEAGDFYILCPDNDVPRALDEKRMLWAAGDIVENRPPLSRWHPDYADAFAKFLKGG
;
A
#
# COMPACT_ATOMS: atom_id res chain seq x y z
N MET A 1 19.21 -9.22 9.33
CA MET A 1 19.94 -8.26 8.45
C MET A 1 18.88 -7.44 7.75
N SER A 2 19.00 -6.13 7.65
CA SER A 2 18.00 -5.30 6.95
C SER A 2 18.11 -5.48 5.44
N HIS A 3 17.00 -5.31 4.71
CA HIS A 3 17.00 -5.34 3.24
C HIS A 3 18.04 -4.34 2.69
N PRO A 4 18.89 -4.72 1.70
CA PRO A 4 20.03 -3.91 1.26
C PRO A 4 19.68 -2.48 0.82
N VAL A 5 18.46 -2.27 0.31
CA VAL A 5 17.96 -0.94 -0.08
C VAL A 5 17.52 -0.11 1.13
N ILE A 6 17.14 -0.74 2.26
CA ILE A 6 16.81 -0.03 3.52
C ILE A 6 18.13 0.26 4.25
N ALA A 7 18.86 1.25 3.80
CA ALA A 7 20.21 1.54 4.24
C ALA A 7 20.44 3.05 4.43
N LYS A 8 21.39 3.38 5.30
CA LYS A 8 21.77 4.76 5.61
C LYS A 8 22.12 5.53 4.32
N GLY A 9 21.55 6.72 4.19
CA GLY A 9 21.78 7.64 3.09
C GLY A 9 20.93 7.38 1.84
N ASN A 10 20.28 6.24 1.70
CA ASN A 10 19.27 5.99 0.66
C ASN A 10 18.01 6.82 0.89
N VAL A 11 17.25 7.06 -0.17
CA VAL A 11 16.09 7.96 -0.18
C VAL A 11 14.79 7.17 -0.28
N ALA A 12 13.88 7.36 0.67
CA ALA A 12 12.52 6.84 0.64
C ALA A 12 11.50 7.96 0.38
N VAL A 13 10.63 7.75 -0.59
CA VAL A 13 9.49 8.62 -0.89
C VAL A 13 8.21 7.87 -0.55
N ILE A 14 7.36 8.47 0.31
CA ILE A 14 6.14 7.83 0.79
C ILE A 14 4.94 8.76 0.51
N THR A 15 4.02 8.33 -0.36
CA THR A 15 2.74 9.02 -0.55
C THR A 15 1.74 8.60 0.52
N GLY A 16 0.88 9.54 0.97
CA GLY A 16 0.08 9.32 2.17
C GLY A 16 0.96 9.17 3.42
N GLY A 17 2.12 9.84 3.42
CA GLY A 17 3.16 9.71 4.43
C GLY A 17 2.90 10.48 5.73
N ALA A 18 1.84 11.28 5.78
CA ALA A 18 1.54 12.10 6.96
C ALA A 18 0.76 11.36 8.05
N SER A 19 0.29 10.13 7.81
CA SER A 19 -0.49 9.38 8.80
C SER A 19 -0.41 7.85 8.59
N GLY A 20 -0.95 7.10 9.55
CA GLY A 20 -1.16 5.66 9.44
C GLY A 20 0.08 4.87 9.03
N ILE A 21 -0.10 3.91 8.12
CA ILE A 21 0.97 3.02 7.63
C ILE A 21 2.10 3.82 6.98
N GLY A 22 1.77 4.87 6.21
CA GLY A 22 2.77 5.71 5.53
C GLY A 22 3.69 6.42 6.53
N LEU A 23 3.15 7.00 7.59
CA LEU A 23 3.95 7.65 8.63
C LEU A 23 4.78 6.64 9.42
N ALA A 24 4.22 5.49 9.76
CA ALA A 24 4.96 4.43 10.44
C ALA A 24 6.15 3.94 9.56
N ALA A 25 5.93 3.78 8.25
CA ALA A 25 7.01 3.45 7.31
C ALA A 25 8.08 4.54 7.24
N ALA A 26 7.67 5.81 7.17
CA ALA A 26 8.59 6.94 7.18
C ALA A 26 9.48 6.94 8.43
N ILE A 27 8.90 6.71 9.62
CA ILE A 27 9.63 6.62 10.88
C ILE A 27 10.58 5.41 10.87
N ALA A 28 10.16 4.25 10.39
CA ALA A 28 11.01 3.06 10.33
C ALA A 28 12.21 3.27 9.39
N PHE A 29 11.99 3.84 8.20
CA PHE A 29 13.06 4.16 7.26
C PHE A 29 14.01 5.24 7.80
N ALA A 30 13.50 6.28 8.46
CA ALA A 30 14.32 7.29 9.11
C ALA A 30 15.20 6.69 10.22
N ARG A 31 14.68 5.77 11.04
CA ARG A 31 15.44 5.03 12.05
C ARG A 31 16.54 4.15 11.46
N ALA A 32 16.35 3.65 10.23
CA ALA A 32 17.37 2.95 9.47
C ALA A 32 18.44 3.88 8.87
N GLY A 33 18.33 5.20 9.10
CA GLY A 33 19.25 6.22 8.60
C GLY A 33 19.00 6.65 7.16
N MET A 34 17.83 6.34 6.60
CA MET A 34 17.44 6.81 5.27
C MET A 34 17.02 8.29 5.31
N LYS A 35 17.18 8.98 4.19
CA LYS A 35 16.52 10.25 3.93
C LYS A 35 15.06 9.98 3.53
N VAL A 36 14.12 10.75 4.05
CA VAL A 36 12.69 10.48 3.90
C VAL A 36 11.96 11.68 3.34
N CYS A 37 11.26 11.49 2.24
CA CYS A 37 10.25 12.43 1.76
C CYS A 37 8.86 11.89 2.08
N ILE A 38 8.13 12.59 2.96
CA ILE A 38 6.71 12.34 3.19
C ILE A 38 5.88 13.28 2.32
N ALA A 39 5.00 12.69 1.51
CA ALA A 39 4.14 13.41 0.59
C ALA A 39 2.66 13.12 0.92
N ASP A 40 1.84 14.15 1.05
CA ASP A 40 0.43 14.02 1.42
C ASP A 40 -0.36 15.21 0.85
N VAL A 41 -1.67 15.09 0.77
CA VAL A 41 -2.55 16.18 0.32
C VAL A 41 -2.81 17.21 1.44
N ASP A 42 -2.60 16.84 2.70
CA ASP A 42 -2.91 17.66 3.88
C ASP A 42 -1.64 18.32 4.46
N PRO A 43 -1.45 19.63 4.26
CA PRO A 43 -0.26 20.35 4.73
C PRO A 43 -0.16 20.41 6.27
N THR A 44 -1.29 20.40 6.97
CA THR A 44 -1.30 20.41 8.44
C THR A 44 -0.75 19.10 9.00
N ARG A 45 -1.23 17.97 8.47
CA ARG A 45 -0.73 16.65 8.85
C ARG A 45 0.74 16.44 8.47
N LEU A 46 1.18 17.01 7.34
CA LEU A 46 2.61 16.99 6.97
C LEU A 46 3.48 17.68 8.03
N THR A 47 3.05 18.83 8.54
CA THR A 47 3.75 19.55 9.61
C THR A 47 3.83 18.74 10.90
N GLU A 48 2.74 18.12 11.31
CA GLU A 48 2.69 17.24 12.48
C GLU A 48 3.59 16.00 12.32
N ALA A 49 3.58 15.40 11.13
CA ALA A 49 4.41 14.24 10.81
C ALA A 49 5.90 14.59 10.77
N ALA A 50 6.27 15.75 10.22
CA ALA A 50 7.64 16.24 10.23
C ALA A 50 8.16 16.44 11.67
N THR A 51 7.32 16.97 12.56
CA THR A 51 7.65 17.09 13.98
C THR A 51 7.94 15.73 14.63
N LYS A 52 7.17 14.70 14.31
CA LYS A 52 7.43 13.34 14.78
C LYS A 52 8.72 12.75 14.21
N LEU A 53 9.00 13.00 12.93
CA LEU A 53 10.23 12.54 12.28
C LEU A 53 11.48 13.23 12.86
N SER A 54 11.39 14.50 13.25
CA SER A 54 12.52 15.23 13.85
C SER A 54 12.98 14.64 15.19
N SER A 55 12.18 13.78 15.83
CA SER A 55 12.59 13.05 17.04
C SER A 55 13.46 11.81 16.76
N VAL A 56 13.57 11.38 15.50
CA VAL A 56 14.26 10.13 15.11
C VAL A 56 15.36 10.33 14.07
N THR A 57 15.40 11.48 13.38
CA THR A 57 16.43 11.80 12.37
C THR A 57 16.68 13.29 12.28
N ALA A 58 17.77 13.70 11.63
CA ALA A 58 18.08 15.11 11.40
C ALA A 58 17.08 15.78 10.46
N ALA A 59 16.78 17.05 10.67
CA ALA A 59 15.86 17.81 9.83
C ALA A 59 16.30 17.86 8.37
N THR A 60 17.60 17.80 8.09
CA THR A 60 18.18 17.75 6.74
C THR A 60 17.86 16.47 5.97
N ASP A 61 17.48 15.41 6.67
CA ASP A 61 17.13 14.11 6.11
C ASP A 61 15.60 13.94 5.96
N VAL A 62 14.80 14.97 6.24
CA VAL A 62 13.35 14.98 6.12
C VAL A 62 12.90 16.03 5.13
N MET A 63 12.10 15.63 4.17
CA MET A 63 11.40 16.51 3.23
C MET A 63 9.89 16.29 3.35
N THR A 64 9.12 17.37 3.35
CA THR A 64 7.66 17.34 3.22
C THR A 64 7.23 17.90 1.88
N PHE A 65 6.21 17.31 1.26
CA PHE A 65 5.70 17.80 -0.02
C PHE A 65 4.18 17.65 -0.10
N VAL A 66 3.49 18.72 -0.47
CA VAL A 66 2.03 18.66 -0.69
C VAL A 66 1.77 18.07 -2.08
N VAL A 67 1.10 16.91 -2.14
CA VAL A 67 0.83 16.21 -3.40
C VAL A 67 -0.61 15.70 -3.47
N ASP A 68 -1.26 15.94 -4.59
CA ASP A 68 -2.46 15.19 -4.99
C ASP A 68 -2.06 14.08 -5.96
N VAL A 69 -2.00 12.84 -5.48
CA VAL A 69 -1.59 11.67 -6.27
C VAL A 69 -2.52 11.35 -7.43
N SER A 70 -3.76 11.82 -7.40
CA SER A 70 -4.72 11.66 -8.50
C SER A 70 -4.33 12.46 -9.74
N ARG A 71 -3.44 13.45 -9.59
CA ARG A 71 -2.97 14.37 -10.63
C ARG A 71 -1.52 14.03 -11.01
N ALA A 72 -1.33 13.51 -12.21
CA ALA A 72 0.00 13.13 -12.69
C ALA A 72 1.02 14.29 -12.63
N GLU A 73 0.59 15.53 -12.93
CA GLU A 73 1.48 16.70 -12.87
C GLU A 73 1.98 16.98 -11.46
N SER A 74 1.11 16.83 -10.43
CA SER A 74 1.50 16.97 -9.02
C SER A 74 2.55 15.92 -8.61
N VAL A 75 2.43 14.70 -9.11
CA VAL A 75 3.40 13.62 -8.87
C VAL A 75 4.73 13.87 -9.60
N LYS A 76 4.70 14.46 -10.82
CA LYS A 76 5.92 14.87 -11.53
C LYS A 76 6.67 15.99 -10.78
N GLU A 77 5.93 16.93 -10.19
CA GLU A 77 6.52 17.97 -9.34
C GLU A 77 7.20 17.39 -8.11
N LEU A 78 6.56 16.41 -7.46
CA LEU A 78 7.15 15.68 -6.34
C LEU A 78 8.45 14.98 -6.74
N GLU A 79 8.45 14.23 -7.85
CA GLU A 79 9.64 13.52 -8.34
C GLU A 79 10.79 14.46 -8.60
N ARG A 80 10.54 15.58 -9.33
CA ARG A 80 11.57 16.61 -9.59
C ARG A 80 12.10 17.24 -8.30
N ALA A 81 11.21 17.54 -7.34
CA ALA A 81 11.61 18.14 -6.07
C ALA A 81 12.49 17.18 -5.24
N VAL A 82 12.16 15.89 -5.19
CA VAL A 82 12.97 14.85 -4.54
C VAL A 82 14.32 14.70 -5.24
N GLY A 83 14.32 14.67 -6.58
CA GLY A 83 15.53 14.63 -7.39
C GLY A 83 16.49 15.79 -7.12
N ALA A 84 15.94 17.00 -7.06
CA ALA A 84 16.72 18.23 -6.78
C ALA A 84 17.26 18.27 -5.32
N HIS A 85 16.48 17.77 -4.34
CA HIS A 85 16.84 17.85 -2.93
C HIS A 85 17.72 16.71 -2.45
N PHE A 86 17.40 15.46 -2.83
CA PHE A 86 18.10 14.25 -2.37
C PHE A 86 18.91 13.53 -3.44
N GLY A 87 18.78 13.92 -4.72
CA GLY A 87 19.50 13.29 -5.83
C GLY A 87 18.82 12.06 -6.44
N GLY A 88 17.61 11.73 -6.01
CA GLY A 88 16.79 10.63 -6.57
C GLY A 88 16.12 9.78 -5.51
N THR A 89 15.51 8.66 -5.91
CA THR A 89 14.69 7.79 -5.06
C THR A 89 15.22 6.36 -5.10
N ASP A 90 15.35 5.72 -3.93
CA ASP A 90 15.73 4.31 -3.79
C ASP A 90 14.52 3.46 -3.36
N ILE A 91 13.60 4.01 -2.58
CA ILE A 91 12.31 3.40 -2.23
C ILE A 91 11.17 4.35 -2.58
N LEU A 92 10.24 3.87 -3.39
CA LEU A 92 8.95 4.52 -3.60
C LEU A 92 7.86 3.70 -2.92
N MET A 93 7.18 4.25 -1.92
CA MET A 93 6.00 3.65 -1.32
C MET A 93 4.75 4.41 -1.74
N ASN A 94 4.01 3.86 -2.70
CA ASN A 94 2.70 4.34 -3.11
C ASN A 94 1.66 3.85 -2.10
N ASN A 95 1.34 4.69 -1.12
CA ASN A 95 0.50 4.30 0.01
C ASN A 95 -0.74 5.20 0.18
N ALA A 96 -0.78 6.37 -0.44
CA ALA A 96 -1.96 7.24 -0.39
C ALA A 96 -3.25 6.50 -0.77
N GLY A 97 -4.31 6.69 0.02
CA GLY A 97 -5.59 6.05 -0.22
C GLY A 97 -6.72 6.65 0.60
N ILE A 98 -7.93 6.52 0.08
CA ILE A 98 -9.18 6.97 0.71
C ILE A 98 -10.23 5.86 0.68
N GLN A 99 -11.16 5.90 1.64
CA GLN A 99 -12.30 4.98 1.72
C GLN A 99 -13.55 5.69 2.26
N PRO A 100 -14.11 6.65 1.50
CA PRO A 100 -15.34 7.35 1.93
C PRO A 100 -16.60 6.47 1.89
N GLY A 101 -16.50 5.27 1.32
CA GLY A 101 -17.61 4.37 1.05
C GLY A 101 -18.22 4.59 -0.32
N SER A 102 -18.80 3.52 -0.88
CA SER A 102 -19.46 3.56 -2.19
C SER A 102 -20.59 2.52 -2.26
N THR A 103 -21.53 2.75 -3.19
CA THR A 103 -22.56 1.79 -3.58
C THR A 103 -22.62 1.70 -5.10
N LEU A 104 -23.22 0.63 -5.66
CA LEU A 104 -23.29 0.44 -7.11
C LEU A 104 -24.21 1.45 -7.80
N PHE A 105 -25.26 1.87 -7.12
CA PHE A 105 -26.33 2.72 -7.67
C PHE A 105 -26.42 4.09 -6.99
N GLY A 106 -25.42 4.46 -6.20
CA GLY A 106 -25.32 5.76 -5.53
C GLY A 106 -24.64 6.81 -6.39
N GLU A 107 -24.42 7.98 -5.79
CA GLU A 107 -23.73 9.09 -6.45
C GLU A 107 -22.32 8.70 -6.94
N PRO A 108 -21.93 9.13 -8.15
CA PRO A 108 -20.68 8.70 -8.77
C PRO A 108 -19.43 9.31 -8.15
N ASP A 109 -19.52 10.39 -7.40
CA ASP A 109 -18.38 11.18 -6.92
C ASP A 109 -17.39 10.35 -6.10
N ASN A 110 -17.89 9.51 -5.20
CA ASN A 110 -17.01 8.65 -4.41
C ASN A 110 -16.30 7.58 -5.27
N TRP A 111 -16.97 7.07 -6.30
CA TRP A 111 -16.36 6.16 -7.25
C TRP A 111 -15.17 6.80 -7.96
N GLN A 112 -15.38 7.98 -8.54
CA GLN A 112 -14.34 8.71 -9.26
C GLN A 112 -13.16 9.04 -8.34
N ARG A 113 -13.44 9.56 -7.14
CA ARG A 113 -12.41 9.90 -6.15
C ARG A 113 -11.60 8.69 -5.70
N ILE A 114 -12.28 7.57 -5.37
CA ILE A 114 -11.61 6.33 -4.92
C ILE A 114 -10.70 5.80 -6.03
N ILE A 115 -11.18 5.69 -7.26
CA ILE A 115 -10.38 5.20 -8.39
C ILE A 115 -9.21 6.15 -8.68
N ALA A 116 -9.44 7.46 -8.68
CA ALA A 116 -8.41 8.45 -8.96
C ALA A 116 -7.28 8.42 -7.92
N VAL A 117 -7.59 8.33 -6.64
CA VAL A 117 -6.58 8.32 -5.58
C VAL A 117 -5.96 6.91 -5.42
N ASN A 118 -6.78 5.87 -5.21
CA ASN A 118 -6.28 4.57 -4.77
C ASN A 118 -5.62 3.77 -5.90
N MET A 119 -6.07 3.94 -7.15
CA MET A 119 -5.55 3.21 -8.30
C MET A 119 -4.67 4.11 -9.17
N TRP A 120 -5.21 5.21 -9.68
CA TRP A 120 -4.41 6.11 -10.52
C TRP A 120 -3.26 6.76 -9.76
N GLY A 121 -3.41 7.04 -8.47
CA GLY A 121 -2.29 7.53 -7.65
C GLY A 121 -1.10 6.58 -7.64
N ILE A 122 -1.34 5.27 -7.53
CA ILE A 122 -0.28 4.24 -7.59
C ILE A 122 0.30 4.13 -9.00
N VAL A 123 -0.55 4.15 -10.03
CA VAL A 123 -0.11 4.13 -11.43
C VAL A 123 0.77 5.36 -11.75
N ASN A 124 0.33 6.56 -11.34
CA ASN A 124 1.08 7.80 -11.53
C ASN A 124 2.43 7.74 -10.81
N GLY A 125 2.44 7.38 -9.52
CA GLY A 125 3.67 7.25 -8.75
C GLY A 125 4.65 6.29 -9.41
N SER A 126 4.22 5.08 -9.71
CA SER A 126 5.09 4.07 -10.31
C SER A 126 5.64 4.50 -11.68
N ARG A 127 4.77 5.00 -12.58
CA ARG A 127 5.18 5.40 -13.94
C ARG A 127 6.09 6.62 -13.98
N ILE A 128 5.95 7.52 -13.03
CA ILE A 128 6.73 8.77 -12.99
C ILE A 128 8.09 8.53 -12.33
N PHE A 129 8.15 7.76 -11.25
CA PHE A 129 9.41 7.52 -10.53
C PHE A 129 10.26 6.40 -11.12
N ALA A 130 9.66 5.32 -11.64
CA ALA A 130 10.41 4.15 -12.09
C ALA A 130 11.48 4.47 -13.14
N PRO A 131 11.25 5.30 -14.17
CA PRO A 131 12.29 5.63 -15.15
C PRO A 131 13.53 6.24 -14.52
N GLY A 132 13.35 7.21 -13.60
CA GLY A 132 14.47 7.83 -12.89
C GLY A 132 15.18 6.86 -11.96
N MET A 133 14.45 5.97 -11.29
CA MET A 133 15.02 4.92 -10.45
C MET A 133 15.86 3.92 -11.28
N ILE A 134 15.35 3.46 -12.42
CA ILE A 134 16.03 2.55 -13.34
C ILE A 134 17.31 3.18 -13.88
N ALA A 135 17.22 4.45 -14.35
CA ALA A 135 18.37 5.15 -14.93
C ALA A 135 19.54 5.31 -13.96
N ARG A 136 19.31 5.26 -12.66
CA ARG A 136 20.38 5.29 -11.64
C ARG A 136 21.18 3.99 -11.57
N GLY A 137 20.71 2.89 -12.15
CA GLY A 137 21.40 1.60 -12.16
C GLY A 137 21.61 0.98 -10.76
N LYS A 138 20.88 1.44 -9.75
CA LYS A 138 20.97 0.95 -8.36
C LYS A 138 19.78 0.07 -8.02
N ALA A 139 19.98 -0.82 -7.04
CA ALA A 139 18.88 -1.55 -6.45
C ALA A 139 17.86 -0.59 -5.81
N GLY A 140 16.58 -0.87 -6.00
CA GLY A 140 15.51 -0.06 -5.45
C GLY A 140 14.21 -0.85 -5.28
N LEU A 141 13.27 -0.26 -4.54
CA LEU A 141 11.98 -0.87 -4.24
C LEU A 141 10.82 0.06 -4.65
N ILE A 142 9.80 -0.52 -5.28
CA ILE A 142 8.49 0.12 -5.43
C ILE A 142 7.49 -0.70 -4.61
N ILE A 143 6.90 -0.10 -3.58
CA ILE A 143 5.94 -0.76 -2.69
C ILE A 143 4.57 -0.14 -2.93
N ASN A 144 3.64 -0.94 -3.45
CA ASN A 144 2.27 -0.51 -3.70
C ASN A 144 1.32 -1.07 -2.64
N THR A 145 0.58 -0.18 -1.96
CA THR A 145 -0.36 -0.57 -0.89
C THR A 145 -1.69 -1.01 -1.47
N GLY A 146 -1.89 -2.33 -1.53
CA GLY A 146 -3.14 -3.00 -1.85
C GLY A 146 -4.10 -3.09 -0.66
N SER A 147 -4.85 -4.19 -0.61
CA SER A 147 -5.73 -4.59 0.50
C SER A 147 -6.21 -6.02 0.28
N LYS A 148 -6.54 -6.76 1.36
CA LYS A 148 -7.29 -8.03 1.27
C LYS A 148 -8.62 -7.86 0.51
N GLN A 149 -9.22 -6.67 0.56
CA GLN A 149 -10.45 -6.35 -0.18
C GLN A 149 -10.25 -6.32 -1.70
N GLY A 150 -9.05 -6.13 -2.20
CA GLY A 150 -8.72 -6.26 -3.63
C GLY A 150 -8.59 -7.70 -4.11
N ILE A 151 -8.66 -8.69 -3.21
CA ILE A 151 -8.53 -10.11 -3.55
C ILE A 151 -9.86 -10.84 -3.34
N THR A 152 -10.48 -10.70 -2.17
CA THR A 152 -11.72 -11.41 -1.82
C THR A 152 -12.99 -10.57 -2.01
N THR A 153 -12.85 -9.32 -2.36
CA THR A 153 -13.91 -8.37 -2.77
C THR A 153 -15.19 -8.41 -1.91
N PRO A 154 -15.12 -8.26 -0.57
CA PRO A 154 -16.29 -8.38 0.30
C PRO A 154 -17.37 -7.35 -0.05
N PRO A 155 -18.67 -7.67 0.13
CA PRO A 155 -19.74 -6.70 -0.07
C PRO A 155 -19.57 -5.44 0.80
N GLY A 156 -20.10 -4.30 0.32
CA GLY A 156 -20.22 -3.07 1.12
C GLY A 156 -19.47 -1.85 0.59
N ASP A 157 -18.39 -2.02 -0.18
CA ASP A 157 -17.66 -0.90 -0.78
C ASP A 157 -17.05 -1.26 -2.14
N PRO A 158 -17.89 -1.33 -3.20
CA PRO A 158 -17.46 -1.86 -4.50
C PRO A 158 -16.37 -1.01 -5.17
N ALA A 159 -16.37 0.31 -5.07
CA ALA A 159 -15.34 1.14 -5.69
C ALA A 159 -13.97 0.92 -5.03
N TYR A 160 -13.94 0.76 -3.70
CA TYR A 160 -12.71 0.43 -3.00
C TYR A 160 -12.18 -0.95 -3.43
N ASN A 161 -13.04 -1.97 -3.49
CA ASN A 161 -12.68 -3.31 -3.96
C ASN A 161 -12.08 -3.26 -5.36
N VAL A 162 -12.75 -2.58 -6.31
CA VAL A 162 -12.28 -2.42 -7.69
C VAL A 162 -10.92 -1.72 -7.73
N SER A 163 -10.76 -0.63 -6.96
CA SER A 163 -9.49 0.09 -6.92
C SER A 163 -8.34 -0.80 -6.44
N LYS A 164 -8.56 -1.60 -5.40
CA LYS A 164 -7.53 -2.47 -4.81
C LYS A 164 -7.28 -3.74 -5.63
N ALA A 165 -8.27 -4.25 -6.35
CA ALA A 165 -8.08 -5.30 -7.36
C ALA A 165 -7.24 -4.79 -8.54
N GLY A 166 -7.49 -3.57 -9.01
CA GLY A 166 -6.68 -2.90 -10.02
C GLY A 166 -5.23 -2.69 -9.58
N VAL A 167 -5.00 -2.30 -8.32
CA VAL A 167 -3.64 -2.17 -7.75
C VAL A 167 -2.89 -3.50 -7.76
N LYS A 168 -3.57 -4.62 -7.42
CA LYS A 168 -2.96 -5.96 -7.50
C LYS A 168 -2.52 -6.26 -8.93
N ALA A 169 -3.42 -6.17 -9.89
CA ALA A 169 -3.13 -6.47 -11.31
C ALA A 169 -2.02 -5.56 -11.86
N PHE A 170 -2.06 -4.26 -11.55
CA PHE A 170 -1.03 -3.31 -11.95
C PHE A 170 0.33 -3.64 -11.35
N THR A 171 0.41 -3.99 -10.07
CA THR A 171 1.69 -4.29 -9.41
C THR A 171 2.31 -5.58 -9.94
N GLU A 172 1.50 -6.58 -10.27
CA GLU A 172 1.95 -7.82 -10.95
C GLU A 172 2.54 -7.51 -12.33
N ALA A 173 1.86 -6.69 -13.14
CA ALA A 173 2.33 -6.25 -14.44
C ALA A 173 3.63 -5.43 -14.31
N LEU A 174 3.69 -4.50 -13.35
CA LEU A 174 4.88 -3.69 -13.09
C LEU A 174 6.09 -4.56 -12.72
N GLN A 175 5.94 -5.53 -11.82
CA GLN A 175 7.05 -6.42 -11.46
C GLN A 175 7.48 -7.29 -12.65
N HIS A 176 6.54 -7.73 -13.47
CA HIS A 176 6.87 -8.46 -14.68
C HIS A 176 7.72 -7.61 -15.64
N GLU A 177 7.33 -6.37 -15.87
CA GLU A 177 8.04 -5.45 -16.76
C GLU A 177 9.43 -5.08 -16.22
N LEU A 178 9.54 -4.72 -14.94
CA LEU A 178 10.82 -4.40 -14.29
C LEU A 178 11.81 -5.58 -14.38
N ARG A 179 11.35 -6.80 -14.13
CA ARG A 179 12.18 -8.01 -14.21
C ARG A 179 12.72 -8.29 -15.62
N ASN A 180 12.00 -7.87 -16.66
CA ASN A 180 12.36 -8.08 -18.05
C ASN A 180 13.04 -6.85 -18.71
N THR A 181 13.23 -5.78 -17.95
CA THR A 181 13.92 -4.57 -18.42
C THR A 181 15.43 -4.74 -18.19
N GLU A 182 16.22 -4.65 -19.27
CA GLU A 182 17.68 -4.77 -19.20
C GLU A 182 18.29 -3.70 -18.29
N GLY A 183 19.23 -4.10 -17.42
CA GLY A 183 19.91 -3.20 -16.48
C GLY A 183 19.01 -2.70 -15.32
N CYS A 184 17.79 -3.18 -15.21
CA CYS A 184 16.90 -2.81 -14.12
C CYS A 184 17.20 -3.63 -12.85
N HIS A 185 17.46 -2.93 -11.75
CA HIS A 185 17.67 -3.52 -10.42
C HIS A 185 16.54 -3.14 -9.44
N ILE A 186 15.40 -2.69 -9.96
CA ILE A 186 14.24 -2.31 -9.18
C ILE A 186 13.28 -3.50 -9.08
N THR A 187 12.74 -3.72 -7.88
CA THR A 187 11.66 -4.69 -7.68
C THR A 187 10.39 -4.00 -7.19
N ALA A 188 9.23 -4.49 -7.65
CA ALA A 188 7.94 -4.07 -7.14
C ALA A 188 7.37 -5.10 -6.17
N HIS A 189 6.65 -4.61 -5.14
CA HIS A 189 6.06 -5.42 -4.08
C HIS A 189 4.64 -4.96 -3.80
N LEU A 190 3.74 -5.89 -3.55
CA LEU A 190 2.35 -5.60 -3.19
C LEU A 190 2.17 -5.79 -1.68
N LEU A 191 2.06 -4.68 -0.95
CA LEU A 191 1.68 -4.70 0.46
C LEU A 191 0.16 -4.91 0.56
N ILE A 192 -0.27 -5.94 1.27
CA ILE A 192 -1.68 -6.34 1.39
C ILE A 192 -2.08 -6.31 2.87
N PRO A 193 -2.41 -5.13 3.43
CA PRO A 193 -2.82 -5.03 4.81
C PRO A 193 -4.14 -5.76 5.09
N GLY A 194 -4.22 -6.33 6.30
CA GLY A 194 -5.47 -6.74 6.91
C GLY A 194 -6.18 -5.57 7.59
N PHE A 195 -6.80 -5.81 8.75
CA PHE A 195 -7.40 -4.74 9.53
C PHE A 195 -6.32 -4.00 10.32
N VAL A 196 -5.98 -2.79 9.89
CA VAL A 196 -5.02 -1.88 10.54
C VAL A 196 -5.77 -0.67 11.07
N PHE A 197 -5.56 -0.32 12.34
CA PHE A 197 -6.19 0.84 12.95
C PHE A 197 -5.48 2.14 12.55
N THR A 198 -6.08 2.86 11.64
CA THR A 198 -5.60 4.14 11.10
C THR A 198 -6.76 5.12 11.00
N GLY A 199 -6.49 6.39 10.67
CA GLY A 199 -7.56 7.36 10.39
C GLY A 199 -8.54 6.90 9.31
N LEU A 200 -8.08 6.11 8.33
CA LEU A 200 -8.91 5.54 7.27
C LEU A 200 -9.94 4.52 7.81
N THR A 201 -9.54 3.69 8.76
CA THR A 201 -10.33 2.55 9.26
C THR A 201 -11.01 2.82 10.61
N ALA A 202 -10.61 3.87 11.30
CA ALA A 202 -11.15 4.23 12.62
C ALA A 202 -12.66 4.51 12.60
N LYS A 203 -13.17 5.14 11.53
CA LYS A 203 -14.61 5.46 11.39
C LYS A 203 -15.19 6.12 12.65
N GLY A 204 -14.46 7.10 13.20
CA GLY A 204 -14.84 7.82 14.42
C GLY A 204 -14.46 7.13 15.74
N ARG A 205 -13.89 5.93 15.72
CA ARG A 205 -13.38 5.25 16.92
C ARG A 205 -12.07 5.91 17.39
N THR A 206 -11.94 6.11 18.69
CA THR A 206 -10.73 6.63 19.33
C THR A 206 -9.82 5.51 19.83
N GLU A 207 -10.38 4.33 20.11
CA GLU A 207 -9.64 3.16 20.61
C GLU A 207 -9.44 2.11 19.53
N LYS A 208 -8.26 1.51 19.52
CA LYS A 208 -7.91 0.43 18.60
C LYS A 208 -8.69 -0.85 18.97
N PRO A 209 -9.51 -1.41 18.04
CA PRO A 209 -10.14 -2.71 18.26
C PRO A 209 -9.10 -3.81 18.48
N ALA A 210 -9.44 -4.82 19.29
CA ALA A 210 -8.55 -5.95 19.59
C ALA A 210 -8.09 -6.70 18.34
N GLY A 211 -8.98 -6.85 17.34
CA GLY A 211 -8.68 -7.52 16.07
C GLY A 211 -7.76 -6.74 15.13
N ALA A 212 -7.59 -5.43 15.33
CA ALA A 212 -6.77 -4.61 14.45
C ALA A 212 -5.28 -4.65 14.83
N TRP A 213 -4.41 -4.62 13.81
CA TRP A 213 -3.00 -4.29 13.97
C TRP A 213 -2.80 -2.78 14.09
N THR A 214 -1.64 -2.39 14.63
CA THR A 214 -1.16 -1.00 14.53
C THR A 214 -0.45 -0.79 13.18
N PRO A 215 -0.27 0.47 12.73
CA PRO A 215 0.56 0.79 11.59
C PRO A 215 1.98 0.25 11.70
N GLU A 216 2.58 0.32 12.89
CA GLU A 216 3.94 -0.15 13.18
C GLU A 216 4.05 -1.66 12.99
N GLN A 217 3.11 -2.45 13.51
CA GLN A 217 3.07 -3.90 13.31
C GLN A 217 3.02 -4.27 11.82
N THR A 218 2.25 -3.50 11.03
CA THR A 218 2.17 -3.69 9.57
C THR A 218 3.50 -3.39 8.89
N VAL A 219 4.19 -2.33 9.30
CA VAL A 219 5.49 -1.94 8.73
C VAL A 219 6.60 -2.91 9.12
N ASP A 220 6.64 -3.34 10.39
CA ASP A 220 7.62 -4.34 10.85
C ASP A 220 7.46 -5.65 10.06
N PHE A 221 6.23 -6.09 9.86
CA PHE A 221 5.94 -7.26 9.03
C PHE A 221 6.35 -7.03 7.56
N MET A 222 6.03 -5.86 6.99
CA MET A 222 6.42 -5.49 5.63
C MET A 222 7.94 -5.58 5.44
N ILE A 223 8.71 -4.98 6.33
CA ILE A 223 10.18 -4.98 6.26
C ILE A 223 10.72 -6.42 6.31
N ALA A 224 10.23 -7.24 7.24
CA ALA A 224 10.64 -8.64 7.34
C ALA A 224 10.32 -9.46 6.08
N ARG A 225 9.20 -9.17 5.41
CA ARG A 225 8.82 -9.85 4.15
C ARG A 225 9.62 -9.34 2.94
N LEU A 226 9.95 -8.05 2.91
CA LEU A 226 10.87 -7.49 1.92
C LEU A 226 12.26 -8.15 2.02
N GLU A 227 12.76 -8.34 3.23
CA GLU A 227 14.03 -9.05 3.50
C GLU A 227 14.00 -10.52 3.01
N ALA A 228 12.83 -11.16 3.08
CA ALA A 228 12.62 -12.51 2.57
C ALA A 228 12.41 -12.56 1.04
N GLY A 229 12.31 -11.40 0.37
CA GLY A 229 12.08 -11.31 -1.08
C GLY A 229 10.63 -11.55 -1.50
N ASP A 230 9.66 -11.46 -0.57
CA ASP A 230 8.25 -11.69 -0.87
C ASP A 230 7.69 -10.59 -1.76
N PHE A 231 7.06 -10.97 -2.87
CA PHE A 231 6.29 -10.05 -3.72
C PHE A 231 4.93 -9.72 -3.10
N TYR A 232 4.18 -10.74 -2.66
CA TYR A 232 2.90 -10.59 -2.00
C TYR A 232 3.10 -10.52 -0.49
N ILE A 233 3.09 -9.30 0.06
CA ILE A 233 3.23 -9.08 1.50
C ILE A 233 1.84 -9.11 2.14
N LEU A 234 1.29 -10.33 2.30
CA LEU A 234 -0.04 -10.55 2.87
C LEU A 234 0.04 -10.48 4.39
N CYS A 235 -0.36 -9.34 4.95
CA CYS A 235 -0.36 -9.12 6.39
C CYS A 235 -1.54 -9.85 7.05
N PRO A 236 -1.31 -10.68 8.05
CA PRO A 236 -2.40 -11.11 8.94
C PRO A 236 -2.94 -9.92 9.74
N ASP A 237 -3.96 -10.18 10.54
CA ASP A 237 -4.38 -9.33 11.65
C ASP A 237 -4.72 -10.21 12.85
N ASN A 238 -5.11 -9.64 13.98
CA ASN A 238 -5.30 -10.42 15.19
C ASN A 238 -6.46 -11.42 15.11
N ASP A 239 -7.47 -11.12 14.28
CA ASP A 239 -8.65 -11.98 14.09
C ASP A 239 -8.51 -12.93 12.89
N VAL A 240 -7.61 -12.62 11.96
CA VAL A 240 -7.49 -13.34 10.67
C VAL A 240 -6.04 -13.74 10.44
N PRO A 241 -5.65 -14.94 10.90
CA PRO A 241 -4.33 -15.49 10.63
C PRO A 241 -4.15 -15.84 9.15
N ARG A 242 -2.91 -15.96 8.71
CA ARG A 242 -2.52 -16.25 7.32
C ARG A 242 -3.27 -17.43 6.71
N ALA A 243 -3.38 -18.54 7.43
CA ALA A 243 -4.06 -19.74 6.96
C ALA A 243 -5.55 -19.51 6.65
N LEU A 244 -6.22 -18.63 7.42
CA LEU A 244 -7.61 -18.27 7.15
C LEU A 244 -7.74 -17.39 5.90
N ASP A 245 -6.81 -16.46 5.68
CA ASP A 245 -6.77 -15.67 4.45
C ASP A 245 -6.56 -16.55 3.22
N GLU A 246 -5.65 -17.51 3.28
CA GLU A 246 -5.40 -18.45 2.18
C GLU A 246 -6.65 -19.25 1.82
N LYS A 247 -7.36 -19.80 2.81
CA LYS A 247 -8.64 -20.47 2.57
C LYS A 247 -9.69 -19.55 1.94
N ARG A 248 -9.79 -18.31 2.41
CA ARG A 248 -10.74 -17.33 1.83
C ARG A 248 -10.41 -16.99 0.39
N MET A 249 -9.13 -16.88 0.04
CA MET A 249 -8.67 -16.62 -1.33
C MET A 249 -8.92 -17.82 -2.24
N LEU A 250 -8.61 -19.04 -1.78
CA LEU A 250 -8.90 -20.26 -2.53
C LEU A 250 -10.40 -20.44 -2.77
N TRP A 251 -11.24 -20.14 -1.77
CA TRP A 251 -12.69 -20.17 -1.94
C TRP A 251 -13.15 -19.18 -3.00
N ALA A 252 -12.68 -17.93 -2.95
CA ALA A 252 -13.05 -16.89 -3.93
C ALA A 252 -12.60 -17.25 -5.35
N ALA A 253 -11.41 -17.81 -5.54
CA ALA A 253 -10.95 -18.33 -6.81
C ALA A 253 -11.81 -19.50 -7.30
N GLY A 254 -12.25 -20.36 -6.39
CA GLY A 254 -13.16 -21.47 -6.66
C GLY A 254 -14.54 -21.04 -7.21
N ASP A 255 -15.00 -19.83 -6.90
CA ASP A 255 -16.24 -19.31 -7.51
C ASP A 255 -16.15 -19.26 -9.05
N ILE A 256 -14.97 -18.89 -9.56
CA ILE A 256 -14.72 -18.87 -11.01
C ILE A 256 -14.50 -20.28 -11.56
N VAL A 257 -13.68 -21.09 -10.90
CA VAL A 257 -13.29 -22.43 -11.37
C VAL A 257 -14.50 -23.38 -11.44
N GLU A 258 -15.37 -23.31 -10.43
CA GLU A 258 -16.52 -24.19 -10.28
C GLU A 258 -17.83 -23.56 -10.79
N ASN A 259 -17.77 -22.33 -11.31
CA ASN A 259 -18.93 -21.54 -11.74
C ASN A 259 -20.00 -21.42 -10.64
N ARG A 260 -19.57 -21.20 -9.39
CA ARG A 260 -20.47 -20.88 -8.29
C ARG A 260 -21.03 -19.46 -8.44
N PRO A 261 -22.13 -19.12 -7.75
CA PRO A 261 -22.60 -17.73 -7.70
C PRO A 261 -21.48 -16.79 -7.25
N PRO A 262 -21.34 -15.60 -7.84
CA PRO A 262 -20.30 -14.65 -7.45
C PRO A 262 -20.44 -14.28 -5.96
N LEU A 263 -19.32 -14.15 -5.29
CA LEU A 263 -19.27 -13.87 -3.85
C LEU A 263 -19.98 -14.94 -3.01
N SER A 264 -19.85 -16.21 -3.38
CA SER A 264 -20.55 -17.35 -2.77
C SER A 264 -20.29 -17.45 -1.25
N ARG A 265 -19.17 -16.94 -0.77
CA ARG A 265 -18.88 -16.84 0.68
C ARG A 265 -19.98 -16.11 1.47
N TRP A 266 -20.68 -15.17 0.84
CA TRP A 266 -21.77 -14.39 1.44
C TRP A 266 -23.16 -14.76 0.91
N HIS A 267 -23.22 -15.81 0.09
CA HIS A 267 -24.49 -16.33 -0.41
C HIS A 267 -25.11 -17.29 0.62
N PRO A 268 -26.40 -17.13 0.99
CA PRO A 268 -27.01 -17.96 2.03
C PRO A 268 -26.86 -19.45 1.80
N ASP A 269 -27.07 -19.93 0.56
CA ASP A 269 -27.01 -21.35 0.22
C ASP A 269 -25.61 -21.96 0.28
N TYR A 270 -24.58 -21.15 0.41
CA TYR A 270 -23.16 -21.57 0.49
C TYR A 270 -22.56 -21.42 1.88
N ALA A 271 -23.30 -20.92 2.86
CA ALA A 271 -22.79 -20.67 4.21
C ALA A 271 -22.22 -21.95 4.86
N ASP A 272 -22.96 -23.07 4.79
CA ASP A 272 -22.53 -24.36 5.35
C ASP A 272 -21.36 -24.96 4.58
N ALA A 273 -21.38 -24.86 3.24
CA ALA A 273 -20.29 -25.34 2.40
C ALA A 273 -18.99 -24.57 2.67
N PHE A 274 -19.08 -23.25 2.81
CA PHE A 274 -17.92 -22.42 3.18
C PHE A 274 -17.42 -22.76 4.60
N ALA A 275 -18.32 -22.90 5.57
CA ALA A 275 -17.94 -23.27 6.94
C ALA A 275 -17.24 -24.64 7.00
N LYS A 276 -17.71 -25.63 6.20
CA LYS A 276 -17.08 -26.95 6.06
C LYS A 276 -15.70 -26.83 5.42
N PHE A 277 -15.57 -26.05 4.35
CA PHE A 277 -14.30 -25.80 3.66
C PHE A 277 -13.24 -25.20 4.59
N LEU A 278 -13.63 -24.30 5.49
CA LEU A 278 -12.71 -23.72 6.48
C LEU A 278 -12.18 -24.74 7.49
N LYS A 279 -12.97 -25.80 7.80
CA LYS A 279 -12.60 -26.84 8.78
C LYS A 279 -11.78 -27.97 8.17
N GLY A 280 -11.94 -28.24 6.87
CA GLY A 280 -11.50 -29.48 6.21
C GLY A 280 -10.34 -29.32 5.24
N GLY A 281 -9.49 -28.33 5.41
CA GLY A 281 -8.26 -28.17 4.64
C GLY A 281 -7.04 -28.39 5.50
#